data_9de656cb36bb0a7bdb8dbd985b20ab01
#
_entry.id   9de656cb36bb0a7bdb8dbd985b20ab01
#
_cell.length_a   1.000
_cell.length_b   1.000
_cell.length_c   1.000
_cell.angle_alpha   90.00
_cell.angle_beta   90.00
_cell.angle_gamma   90.00
#
_symmetry.space_group_name_H-M   'P 1'
#
loop_
_entity.id
_entity.type
_entity.pdbx_description
1 polymer ?
#
loop_
_entity_poly.entity_id
_entity_poly.type
_entity_poly.pdbx_seq_one_letter_code
_entity_poly.pdbx_strand_id
1 'polypeptide(L)'
;MNSFNLCIVLIIFLIDLNVISSQSVSVGDDVKPNTLVIAFLVRNKAHTLPYFLTLLENLNYPKQRIKLWIRSDHNVDNSIEILDAWLSKVSSLYSSINTHFAPSPPTEFKDEEGPTHWSESRFTHIMQLREEALMYSREAWADYLLFIDCDVFLTYPDVIQDMVSKNYPLVSPVLQSSGLYSNFWGGMTSDFYYYRSDDYESILFRKEKGCFKVPMIHSCVFIDLRYQSTDKLSYLPEKVPGYHGPHDDIITFALAANLSGIPLHVCNENTHGFVMVPLERDTPLESDESQLTNIKLEVLLTGPPLSVSESLSRFVKESEKTSWGLSRTYLINLERRPERRKRMMDCFDVLGLEVTVLNAVDGRLPDYNIT
;
A
#
# COMPACT_ATOMS: atom_id res chain seq x y z
N MET A 1 58.01 -60.23 48.19
CA MET A 1 57.15 -59.98 49.29
C MET A 1 57.12 -58.51 49.49
N ASN A 2 56.18 -57.80 49.25
CA ASN A 2 55.72 -56.45 49.33
C ASN A 2 55.09 -55.97 48.00
N SER A 3 53.80 -56.13 48.04
CA SER A 3 52.95 -55.59 47.05
C SER A 3 52.83 -54.03 47.20
N PHE A 4 53.21 -53.32 46.21
CA PHE A 4 52.98 -51.89 46.14
C PHE A 4 51.59 -51.68 45.52
N ASN A 5 50.66 -51.19 46.33
CA ASN A 5 49.37 -50.68 45.86
C ASN A 5 49.57 -49.32 45.25
N LEU A 6 49.38 -49.22 43.91
CA LEU A 6 49.35 -48.02 43.18
C LEU A 6 47.93 -47.49 43.18
N CYS A 7 47.62 -46.52 44.06
CA CYS A 7 46.38 -45.75 44.00
C CYS A 7 46.41 -44.75 42.79
N ILE A 8 45.73 -45.13 41.74
CA ILE A 8 45.46 -44.21 40.65
C ILE A 8 44.29 -43.32 41.11
N VAL A 9 44.62 -42.11 41.47
CA VAL A 9 43.58 -41.06 41.68
C VAL A 9 43.11 -40.59 40.30
N LEU A 10 41.94 -41.06 39.89
CA LEU A 10 41.26 -40.58 38.71
C LEU A 10 40.62 -39.23 39.05
N ILE A 11 41.26 -38.12 38.73
CA ILE A 11 40.66 -36.81 38.78
C ILE A 11 39.75 -36.71 37.58
N ILE A 12 38.47 -37.02 37.77
CA ILE A 12 37.41 -36.71 36.79
C ILE A 12 37.20 -35.19 36.84
N PHE A 13 37.79 -34.47 35.91
CA PHE A 13 37.32 -33.14 35.58
C PHE A 13 35.92 -33.31 34.97
N LEU A 14 34.92 -33.14 35.82
CA LEU A 14 33.57 -32.80 35.36
C LEU A 14 33.67 -31.42 34.70
N ILE A 15 34.03 -31.40 33.45
CA ILE A 15 33.74 -30.27 32.60
C ILE A 15 32.24 -30.23 32.54
N ASP A 16 31.65 -29.26 33.22
CA ASP A 16 30.27 -28.88 33.02
C ASP A 16 30.09 -28.57 31.53
N LEU A 17 29.62 -29.55 30.80
CA LEU A 17 29.03 -29.40 29.47
C LEU A 17 27.65 -28.75 29.65
N ASN A 18 27.57 -27.73 30.48
CA ASN A 18 26.46 -26.83 30.47
C ASN A 18 26.55 -25.99 29.20
N VAL A 19 25.87 -26.51 28.18
CA VAL A 19 25.02 -25.73 27.30
C VAL A 19 25.75 -24.48 26.76
N ILE A 20 26.73 -24.71 25.92
CA ILE A 20 26.76 -23.90 24.73
C ILE A 20 25.51 -24.33 23.97
N SER A 21 24.36 -23.75 24.34
CA SER A 21 23.27 -23.56 23.41
C SER A 21 23.93 -22.91 22.19
N SER A 22 24.30 -23.71 21.22
CA SER A 22 24.55 -23.22 19.88
C SER A 22 23.21 -22.63 19.49
N GLN A 23 23.02 -21.32 19.78
CA GLN A 23 22.19 -20.51 18.93
C GLN A 23 22.78 -20.76 17.55
N SER A 24 22.13 -21.63 16.80
CA SER A 24 22.32 -21.72 15.38
C SER A 24 21.96 -20.33 14.87
N VAL A 25 22.96 -19.44 14.77
CA VAL A 25 22.85 -18.25 13.94
C VAL A 25 22.49 -18.81 12.60
N SER A 26 21.23 -18.69 12.23
CA SER A 26 20.81 -19.08 10.90
C SER A 26 21.63 -18.17 9.96
N VAL A 27 22.38 -18.76 9.05
CA VAL A 27 23.18 -18.01 8.04
C VAL A 27 22.33 -16.97 7.33
N GLY A 28 20.99 -17.04 7.43
CA GLY A 28 20.02 -16.08 6.94
C GLY A 28 19.95 -14.77 7.73
N ASP A 29 20.31 -14.74 9.03
CA ASP A 29 20.16 -13.54 9.86
C ASP A 29 21.29 -12.52 9.68
N ASP A 30 22.41 -12.93 9.03
CA ASP A 30 23.57 -12.06 8.77
C ASP A 30 23.57 -11.46 7.34
N VAL A 31 22.60 -11.83 6.49
CA VAL A 31 22.49 -11.31 5.12
C VAL A 31 21.58 -10.07 5.12
N LYS A 32 22.15 -8.95 4.66
CA LYS A 32 21.36 -7.72 4.51
C LYS A 32 20.23 -7.92 3.51
N PRO A 33 19.01 -7.43 3.80
CA PRO A 33 17.91 -7.46 2.85
C PRO A 33 18.28 -6.79 1.53
N ASN A 34 17.65 -7.23 0.45
CA ASN A 34 17.84 -6.67 -0.88
C ASN A 34 17.47 -5.18 -0.95
N THR A 35 17.99 -4.47 -1.94
CA THR A 35 17.68 -3.06 -2.18
C THR A 35 16.32 -2.91 -2.84
N LEU A 36 15.59 -1.88 -2.44
CA LEU A 36 14.26 -1.56 -2.96
C LEU A 36 14.20 -0.09 -3.39
N VAL A 37 13.71 0.18 -4.59
CA VAL A 37 13.21 1.51 -4.95
C VAL A 37 11.72 1.55 -4.71
N ILE A 38 11.23 2.58 -4.00
CA ILE A 38 9.82 2.91 -3.94
C ILE A 38 9.61 4.16 -4.79
N ALA A 39 8.80 4.02 -5.84
CA ALA A 39 8.49 5.09 -6.78
C ALA A 39 7.02 5.48 -6.70
N PHE A 40 6.75 6.78 -6.54
CA PHE A 40 5.39 7.30 -6.55
C PHE A 40 5.30 8.69 -7.16
N LEU A 41 4.13 8.94 -7.76
CA LEU A 41 3.77 10.18 -8.42
C LEU A 41 2.73 10.90 -7.58
N VAL A 42 2.83 12.23 -7.48
CA VAL A 42 1.91 13.03 -6.66
C VAL A 42 1.32 14.15 -7.52
N ARG A 43 0.00 14.14 -7.67
CA ARG A 43 -0.75 15.25 -8.23
C ARG A 43 -2.10 15.37 -7.52
N ASN A 44 -2.33 16.47 -6.82
CA ASN A 44 -3.56 16.77 -6.10
C ASN A 44 -3.94 15.68 -5.07
N LYS A 45 -2.97 15.29 -4.22
CA LYS A 45 -3.13 14.23 -3.23
C LYS A 45 -2.95 14.70 -1.78
N ALA A 46 -3.16 16.00 -1.52
CA ALA A 46 -2.98 16.55 -0.16
C ALA A 46 -3.83 15.84 0.89
N HIS A 47 -5.03 15.38 0.53
CA HIS A 47 -5.96 14.68 1.43
C HIS A 47 -5.49 13.26 1.78
N THR A 48 -4.79 12.55 0.88
CA THR A 48 -4.33 11.17 1.09
C THR A 48 -2.92 11.10 1.65
N LEU A 49 -2.04 12.05 1.28
CA LEU A 49 -0.62 12.02 1.61
C LEU A 49 -0.30 11.82 3.10
N PRO A 50 -0.98 12.46 4.07
CA PRO A 50 -0.66 12.24 5.48
C PRO A 50 -0.78 10.77 5.89
N TYR A 51 -1.77 10.06 5.39
CA TYR A 51 -1.99 8.64 5.65
C TYR A 51 -1.05 7.76 4.85
N PHE A 52 -0.93 8.02 3.54
CA PHE A 52 -0.06 7.29 2.63
C PHE A 52 1.40 7.28 3.11
N LEU A 53 1.95 8.47 3.41
CA LEU A 53 3.33 8.62 3.86
C LEU A 53 3.58 7.96 5.22
N THR A 54 2.62 8.07 6.14
CA THR A 54 2.70 7.38 7.44
C THR A 54 2.71 5.86 7.27
N LEU A 55 1.89 5.31 6.36
CA LEU A 55 1.89 3.88 6.09
C LEU A 55 3.19 3.43 5.41
N LEU A 56 3.82 4.25 4.57
CA LEU A 56 5.17 3.98 4.05
C LEU A 56 6.22 3.94 5.17
N GLU A 57 6.13 4.85 6.15
CA GLU A 57 7.01 4.80 7.32
C GLU A 57 6.83 3.51 8.12
N ASN A 58 5.59 3.00 8.19
CA ASN A 58 5.25 1.81 8.97
C ASN A 58 5.56 0.48 8.26
N LEU A 59 5.97 0.51 6.98
CA LEU A 59 6.38 -0.72 6.29
C LEU A 59 7.55 -1.38 7.04
N ASN A 60 7.42 -2.66 7.33
CA ASN A 60 8.42 -3.46 8.01
C ASN A 60 9.56 -3.87 7.05
N TYR A 61 10.23 -2.87 6.46
CA TYR A 61 11.39 -3.06 5.61
C TYR A 61 12.48 -2.06 6.00
N PRO A 62 13.78 -2.46 6.09
CA PRO A 62 14.84 -1.58 6.53
C PRO A 62 14.96 -0.34 5.65
N LYS A 63 14.70 0.84 6.21
CA LYS A 63 14.69 2.11 5.46
C LYS A 63 16.03 2.39 4.78
N GLN A 64 17.14 1.95 5.39
CA GLN A 64 18.49 2.06 4.83
C GLN A 64 18.71 1.20 3.56
N ARG A 65 17.76 0.32 3.25
CA ARG A 65 17.74 -0.48 2.01
C ARG A 65 16.74 0.04 0.98
N ILE A 66 15.99 1.10 1.33
CA ILE A 66 15.00 1.75 0.46
C ILE A 66 15.61 3.02 -0.13
N LYS A 67 15.46 3.17 -1.44
CA LYS A 67 15.66 4.42 -2.19
C LYS A 67 14.29 4.95 -2.56
N LEU A 68 14.04 6.24 -2.35
CA LEU A 68 12.79 6.89 -2.76
C LEU A 68 12.97 7.60 -4.09
N TRP A 69 12.03 7.43 -5.01
CA TRP A 69 11.91 8.19 -6.23
C TRP A 69 10.54 8.84 -6.29
N ILE A 70 10.49 10.18 -6.25
CA ILE A 70 9.25 10.94 -6.06
C ILE A 70 9.16 12.04 -7.11
N ARG A 71 8.04 12.13 -7.79
CA ARG A 71 7.73 13.24 -8.70
C ARG A 71 6.41 13.88 -8.31
N SER A 72 6.38 15.21 -8.34
CA SER A 72 5.17 15.97 -8.04
C SER A 72 5.10 17.21 -8.92
N ASP A 73 4.02 17.32 -9.67
CA ASP A 73 3.78 18.43 -10.57
C ASP A 73 2.27 18.69 -10.73
N HIS A 74 1.91 19.79 -11.42
CA HIS A 74 0.54 20.17 -11.76
C HIS A 74 -0.45 20.14 -10.57
N ASN A 75 0.04 20.44 -9.36
CA ASN A 75 -0.79 20.49 -8.17
C ASN A 75 -1.54 21.82 -8.06
N VAL A 76 -2.80 21.75 -7.70
CA VAL A 76 -3.63 22.90 -7.31
C VAL A 76 -3.85 22.97 -5.80
N ASP A 77 -3.33 21.96 -5.05
CA ASP A 77 -3.42 21.84 -3.61
C ASP A 77 -2.04 21.93 -2.93
N ASN A 78 -1.96 21.72 -1.64
CA ASN A 78 -0.72 21.80 -0.86
C ASN A 78 0.08 20.47 -0.79
N SER A 79 -0.06 19.57 -1.77
CA SER A 79 0.67 18.29 -1.82
C SER A 79 2.18 18.46 -1.66
N ILE A 80 2.79 19.46 -2.30
CA ILE A 80 4.25 19.70 -2.21
C ILE A 80 4.66 20.11 -0.79
N GLU A 81 3.88 20.97 -0.13
CA GLU A 81 4.17 21.37 1.26
C GLU A 81 4.17 20.14 2.20
N ILE A 82 3.25 19.20 2.00
CA ILE A 82 3.17 17.97 2.79
C ILE A 82 4.39 17.09 2.55
N LEU A 83 4.80 16.92 1.28
CA LEU A 83 6.01 16.18 0.92
C LEU A 83 7.27 16.79 1.55
N ASP A 84 7.44 18.09 1.48
CA ASP A 84 8.59 18.81 2.06
C ASP A 84 8.61 18.65 3.58
N ALA A 85 7.46 18.79 4.24
CA ALA A 85 7.35 18.59 5.68
C ALA A 85 7.74 17.17 6.10
N TRP A 86 7.28 16.16 5.35
CA TRP A 86 7.62 14.76 5.58
C TRP A 86 9.10 14.48 5.34
N LEU A 87 9.63 14.87 4.19
CA LEU A 87 11.04 14.65 3.83
C LEU A 87 12.00 15.30 4.83
N SER A 88 11.66 16.47 5.38
CA SER A 88 12.47 17.11 6.41
C SER A 88 12.69 16.25 7.66
N LYS A 89 11.80 15.30 7.93
CA LYS A 89 11.85 14.42 9.11
C LYS A 89 12.48 13.06 8.80
N VAL A 90 12.19 12.50 7.60
CA VAL A 90 12.52 11.10 7.32
C VAL A 90 13.70 10.91 6.37
N SER A 91 14.20 11.96 5.70
CA SER A 91 15.21 11.83 4.64
C SER A 91 16.49 11.10 5.09
N SER A 92 16.91 11.32 6.33
CA SER A 92 18.10 10.65 6.88
C SER A 92 17.91 9.14 7.15
N LEU A 93 16.69 8.64 7.13
CA LEU A 93 16.39 7.24 7.39
C LEU A 93 16.57 6.37 6.13
N TYR A 94 16.32 6.93 4.95
CA TYR A 94 16.36 6.22 3.68
C TYR A 94 17.76 6.20 3.06
N SER A 95 18.04 5.18 2.26
CA SER A 95 19.34 5.01 1.59
C SER A 95 19.67 6.18 0.65
N SER A 96 18.70 6.63 -0.11
CA SER A 96 18.77 7.81 -0.96
C SER A 96 17.39 8.30 -1.33
N ILE A 97 17.29 9.57 -1.71
CA ILE A 97 16.04 10.19 -2.14
C ILE A 97 16.29 10.97 -3.43
N ASN A 98 15.52 10.65 -4.45
CA ASN A 98 15.52 11.35 -5.73
C ASN A 98 14.15 12.01 -5.92
N THR A 99 14.11 13.31 -5.82
CA THR A 99 12.87 14.09 -5.93
C THR A 99 12.95 15.12 -7.04
N HIS A 100 11.82 15.37 -7.67
CA HIS A 100 11.63 16.53 -8.51
C HIS A 100 10.21 17.05 -8.28
N PHE A 101 10.11 18.25 -7.74
CA PHE A 101 8.85 18.93 -7.48
C PHE A 101 8.78 20.19 -8.32
N ALA A 102 7.70 20.34 -9.09
CA ALA A 102 7.43 21.53 -9.87
C ALA A 102 6.41 22.41 -9.10
N PRO A 103 6.86 23.40 -8.33
CA PRO A 103 6.02 24.08 -7.34
C PRO A 103 5.11 25.15 -7.96
N SER A 104 5.34 25.61 -9.21
CA SER A 104 4.61 26.80 -9.63
C SER A 104 4.78 27.19 -11.10
N PRO A 105 3.79 27.98 -11.63
CA PRO A 105 2.38 27.90 -11.27
C PRO A 105 1.81 26.57 -11.74
N PRO A 106 0.75 26.05 -11.09
CA PRO A 106 0.09 24.85 -11.57
C PRO A 106 -0.50 25.15 -12.94
N THR A 107 0.00 24.48 -13.96
CA THR A 107 -0.51 24.59 -15.32
C THR A 107 -1.15 23.29 -15.70
N GLU A 108 -2.40 23.32 -16.13
CA GLU A 108 -3.03 22.15 -16.75
C GLU A 108 -2.36 21.86 -18.09
N PHE A 109 -2.40 20.59 -18.52
CA PHE A 109 -2.05 20.26 -19.89
C PHE A 109 -3.06 20.93 -20.84
N LYS A 110 -2.61 21.29 -22.04
CA LYS A 110 -3.44 22.06 -23.01
C LYS A 110 -4.74 21.38 -23.41
N ASP A 111 -4.78 20.05 -23.31
CA ASP A 111 -5.91 19.19 -23.64
C ASP A 111 -6.69 18.73 -22.39
N GLU A 112 -6.34 19.25 -21.20
CA GLU A 112 -7.13 19.01 -19.98
C GLU A 112 -8.32 19.99 -19.90
N GLU A 113 -9.46 19.47 -19.42
CA GLU A 113 -10.69 20.24 -19.17
C GLU A 113 -10.90 20.48 -17.67
N GLY A 114 -9.94 20.05 -16.84
CA GLY A 114 -9.96 20.19 -15.40
C GLY A 114 -9.06 19.17 -14.70
N PRO A 115 -8.86 19.30 -13.40
CA PRO A 115 -7.88 18.53 -12.65
C PRO A 115 -8.18 17.02 -12.57
N THR A 116 -9.41 16.61 -12.85
CA THR A 116 -9.86 15.20 -12.87
C THR A 116 -9.87 14.59 -14.26
N HIS A 117 -9.69 15.42 -15.31
CA HIS A 117 -9.65 14.93 -16.68
C HIS A 117 -8.32 14.19 -16.97
N TRP A 118 -8.41 12.97 -17.44
CA TRP A 118 -7.29 12.18 -17.93
C TRP A 118 -7.12 12.38 -19.43
N SER A 119 -6.40 13.46 -19.79
CA SER A 119 -6.10 13.79 -21.20
C SER A 119 -4.98 12.92 -21.76
N GLU A 120 -4.82 12.90 -23.09
CA GLU A 120 -3.72 12.18 -23.75
C GLU A 120 -2.35 12.69 -23.30
N SER A 121 -2.18 14.01 -23.15
CA SER A 121 -0.94 14.61 -22.65
C SER A 121 -0.64 14.17 -21.22
N ARG A 122 -1.66 14.07 -20.36
CA ARG A 122 -1.49 13.58 -18.98
C ARG A 122 -1.08 12.12 -18.95
N PHE A 123 -1.74 11.25 -19.72
CA PHE A 123 -1.34 9.86 -19.84
C PHE A 123 0.10 9.72 -20.32
N THR A 124 0.45 10.42 -21.40
CA THR A 124 1.81 10.44 -21.96
C THR A 124 2.84 10.85 -20.91
N HIS A 125 2.55 11.90 -20.15
CA HIS A 125 3.44 12.38 -19.08
C HIS A 125 3.61 11.33 -17.96
N ILE A 126 2.52 10.72 -17.50
CA ILE A 126 2.58 9.66 -16.48
C ILE A 126 3.40 8.46 -16.97
N MET A 127 3.22 8.04 -18.23
CA MET A 127 3.97 6.95 -18.83
C MET A 127 5.47 7.28 -18.88
N GLN A 128 5.85 8.50 -19.22
CA GLN A 128 7.24 8.96 -19.20
C GLN A 128 7.83 8.92 -17.79
N LEU A 129 7.09 9.42 -16.77
CA LEU A 129 7.55 9.39 -15.39
C LEU A 129 7.69 7.94 -14.85
N ARG A 130 6.78 7.04 -15.18
CA ARG A 130 6.91 5.63 -14.81
C ARG A 130 8.11 4.97 -15.50
N GLU A 131 8.37 5.29 -16.75
CA GLU A 131 9.56 4.82 -17.46
C GLU A 131 10.84 5.36 -16.82
N GLU A 132 10.90 6.65 -16.48
CA GLU A 132 12.04 7.24 -15.76
C GLU A 132 12.31 6.53 -14.43
N ALA A 133 11.28 6.22 -13.67
CA ALA A 133 11.42 5.49 -12.41
C ALA A 133 11.95 4.07 -12.61
N LEU A 134 11.49 3.38 -13.67
CA LEU A 134 11.96 2.05 -14.03
C LEU A 134 13.44 2.09 -14.44
N MET A 135 13.83 3.06 -15.27
CA MET A 135 15.23 3.27 -15.67
C MET A 135 16.12 3.63 -14.47
N TYR A 136 15.67 4.60 -13.64
CA TYR A 136 16.38 4.96 -12.41
C TYR A 136 16.63 3.75 -11.51
N SER A 137 15.65 2.87 -11.38
CA SER A 137 15.79 1.68 -10.53
C SER A 137 16.84 0.71 -11.07
N ARG A 138 16.93 0.55 -12.38
CA ARG A 138 17.98 -0.25 -13.05
C ARG A 138 19.36 0.39 -12.90
N GLU A 139 19.49 1.68 -13.15
CA GLU A 139 20.74 2.44 -13.00
C GLU A 139 21.24 2.47 -11.56
N ALA A 140 20.33 2.51 -10.61
CA ALA A 140 20.62 2.45 -9.18
C ALA A 140 20.94 1.04 -8.66
N TRP A 141 20.97 0.02 -9.55
CA TRP A 141 21.22 -1.38 -9.22
C TRP A 141 20.31 -1.89 -8.09
N ALA A 142 19.03 -1.49 -8.14
CA ALA A 142 18.06 -1.98 -7.17
C ALA A 142 17.66 -3.42 -7.50
N ASP A 143 17.49 -4.23 -6.45
CA ASP A 143 16.98 -5.59 -6.60
C ASP A 143 15.48 -5.58 -6.90
N TYR A 144 14.76 -4.61 -6.32
CA TYR A 144 13.32 -4.48 -6.45
C TYR A 144 12.89 -3.05 -6.76
N LEU A 145 11.76 -2.93 -7.45
CA LEU A 145 11.03 -1.68 -7.63
C LEU A 145 9.56 -1.89 -7.19
N LEU A 146 9.09 -1.03 -6.31
CA LEU A 146 7.68 -0.90 -5.99
C LEU A 146 7.16 0.41 -6.58
N PHE A 147 6.31 0.32 -7.60
CA PHE A 147 5.42 1.42 -7.96
C PHE A 147 4.21 1.42 -7.05
N ILE A 148 3.87 2.58 -6.48
CA ILE A 148 2.70 2.72 -5.62
C ILE A 148 2.05 4.09 -5.84
N ASP A 149 0.75 4.12 -6.08
CA ASP A 149 0.00 5.36 -6.21
C ASP A 149 -0.34 5.94 -4.81
N CYS A 150 -0.42 7.28 -4.70
CA CYS A 150 -0.62 7.96 -3.41
C CYS A 150 -2.04 7.86 -2.83
N ASP A 151 -2.93 7.13 -3.48
CA ASP A 151 -4.26 6.75 -3.02
C ASP A 151 -4.38 5.26 -2.66
N VAL A 152 -3.23 4.60 -2.51
CA VAL A 152 -3.09 3.24 -1.99
C VAL A 152 -2.67 3.29 -0.52
N PHE A 153 -3.38 2.56 0.32
CA PHE A 153 -3.15 2.48 1.77
C PHE A 153 -2.75 1.07 2.17
N LEU A 154 -1.44 0.81 2.25
CA LEU A 154 -0.90 -0.50 2.65
C LEU A 154 -1.00 -0.65 4.18
N THR A 155 -2.06 -1.27 4.65
CA THR A 155 -2.33 -1.46 6.08
C THR A 155 -1.66 -2.71 6.66
N TYR A 156 -1.03 -3.53 5.82
CA TYR A 156 -0.25 -4.71 6.23
C TYR A 156 1.25 -4.39 6.14
N PRO A 157 1.93 -4.18 7.29
CA PRO A 157 3.33 -3.71 7.30
C PRO A 157 4.31 -4.65 6.60
N ASP A 158 4.04 -5.97 6.58
CA ASP A 158 4.93 -6.98 5.99
C ASP A 158 4.67 -7.22 4.50
N VAL A 159 3.94 -6.33 3.81
CA VAL A 159 3.58 -6.51 2.40
C VAL A 159 4.80 -6.69 1.49
N ILE A 160 5.90 -6.01 1.75
CA ILE A 160 7.12 -6.13 0.94
C ILE A 160 7.71 -7.55 1.07
N GLN A 161 7.85 -8.06 2.30
CA GLN A 161 8.35 -9.40 2.56
C GLN A 161 7.41 -10.45 1.97
N ASP A 162 6.10 -10.22 2.04
CA ASP A 162 5.11 -11.10 1.45
C ASP A 162 5.29 -11.17 -0.07
N MET A 163 5.39 -10.05 -0.76
CA MET A 163 5.63 -10.01 -2.22
C MET A 163 6.97 -10.66 -2.61
N VAL A 164 8.04 -10.36 -1.87
CA VAL A 164 9.37 -10.96 -2.09
C VAL A 164 9.32 -12.49 -1.96
N SER A 165 8.56 -13.01 -0.98
CA SER A 165 8.45 -14.46 -0.71
C SER A 165 7.82 -15.25 -1.87
N LYS A 166 7.04 -14.57 -2.74
CA LYS A 166 6.35 -15.23 -3.86
C LYS A 166 7.29 -15.61 -5.00
N ASN A 167 8.46 -14.96 -5.10
CA ASN A 167 9.44 -15.20 -6.16
C ASN A 167 8.86 -15.08 -7.58
N TYR A 168 7.98 -14.11 -7.80
CA TYR A 168 7.48 -13.75 -9.12
C TYR A 168 8.20 -12.52 -9.66
N PRO A 169 8.51 -12.46 -10.97
CA PRO A 169 9.09 -11.27 -11.57
C PRO A 169 8.18 -10.03 -11.49
N LEU A 170 6.86 -10.24 -11.54
CA LEU A 170 5.85 -9.21 -11.40
C LEU A 170 4.73 -9.70 -10.48
N VAL A 171 4.49 -8.99 -9.39
CA VAL A 171 3.44 -9.32 -8.43
C VAL A 171 2.83 -8.06 -7.84
N SER A 172 1.56 -8.15 -7.49
CA SER A 172 0.82 -7.07 -6.84
C SER A 172 0.00 -7.64 -5.68
N PRO A 173 -0.08 -6.97 -4.53
CA PRO A 173 -1.07 -7.33 -3.53
C PRO A 173 -2.46 -6.95 -4.02
N VAL A 174 -3.47 -7.78 -3.81
CA VAL A 174 -4.87 -7.38 -4.07
C VAL A 174 -5.27 -6.31 -3.07
N LEU A 175 -5.77 -5.18 -3.59
CA LEU A 175 -6.25 -4.05 -2.79
C LEU A 175 -7.77 -4.00 -2.82
N GLN A 176 -8.37 -3.70 -1.68
CA GLN A 176 -9.80 -3.51 -1.53
C GLN A 176 -10.19 -2.04 -1.78
N SER A 177 -11.42 -1.78 -2.19
CA SER A 177 -12.00 -0.44 -2.26
C SER A 177 -13.37 -0.44 -1.60
N SER A 178 -14.04 0.70 -1.61
CA SER A 178 -15.44 0.79 -1.18
C SER A 178 -16.44 0.14 -2.16
N GLY A 179 -15.96 -0.68 -3.11
CA GLY A 179 -16.80 -1.32 -4.12
C GLY A 179 -16.10 -2.45 -4.87
N LEU A 180 -16.41 -2.58 -6.15
CA LEU A 180 -15.84 -3.61 -7.03
C LEU A 180 -14.56 -3.19 -7.75
N TYR A 181 -13.99 -2.02 -7.44
CA TYR A 181 -12.71 -1.59 -7.99
C TYR A 181 -11.56 -2.24 -7.22
N SER A 182 -10.49 -2.56 -7.94
CA SER A 182 -9.23 -3.02 -7.38
C SER A 182 -8.08 -2.64 -8.31
N ASN A 183 -6.90 -3.09 -8.01
CA ASN A 183 -5.67 -2.78 -8.73
C ASN A 183 -5.29 -3.85 -9.76
N PHE A 184 -6.26 -4.56 -10.31
CA PHE A 184 -6.08 -5.52 -11.41
C PHE A 184 -7.32 -5.58 -12.30
N TRP A 185 -7.14 -6.07 -13.53
CA TRP A 185 -8.22 -6.28 -14.49
C TRP A 185 -8.14 -7.68 -15.10
N GLY A 186 -9.30 -8.22 -15.49
CA GLY A 186 -9.44 -9.50 -16.16
C GLY A 186 -9.05 -9.46 -17.65
N GLY A 187 -8.76 -8.28 -18.19
CA GLY A 187 -8.38 -8.06 -19.58
C GLY A 187 -8.95 -6.77 -20.16
N MET A 188 -8.90 -6.67 -21.47
CA MET A 188 -9.50 -5.58 -22.25
C MET A 188 -10.20 -6.11 -23.49
N THR A 189 -11.20 -5.37 -23.97
CA THR A 189 -11.87 -5.62 -25.25
C THR A 189 -10.98 -5.23 -26.43
N SER A 190 -11.42 -5.54 -27.67
CA SER A 190 -10.76 -5.04 -28.88
C SER A 190 -10.68 -3.53 -28.99
N ASP A 191 -11.61 -2.81 -28.33
CA ASP A 191 -11.71 -1.35 -28.31
C ASP A 191 -11.03 -0.74 -27.07
N PHE A 192 -10.16 -1.52 -26.39
CA PHE A 192 -9.38 -1.12 -25.22
C PHE A 192 -10.19 -0.76 -23.97
N TYR A 193 -11.43 -1.27 -23.82
CA TYR A 193 -12.17 -1.16 -22.56
C TYR A 193 -11.79 -2.28 -21.60
N TYR A 194 -11.49 -1.92 -20.36
CA TYR A 194 -11.20 -2.90 -19.30
C TYR A 194 -12.43 -3.72 -18.95
N TYR A 195 -12.24 -5.00 -18.66
CA TYR A 195 -13.30 -5.84 -18.14
C TYR A 195 -12.85 -6.68 -16.94
N ARG A 196 -13.82 -7.15 -16.16
CA ARG A 196 -13.61 -8.10 -15.07
C ARG A 196 -13.85 -9.51 -15.57
N SER A 197 -12.93 -10.44 -15.27
CA SER A 197 -13.09 -11.87 -15.53
C SER A 197 -14.12 -12.51 -14.59
N ASP A 198 -14.58 -13.72 -14.89
CA ASP A 198 -15.57 -14.42 -14.06
C ASP A 198 -15.06 -14.70 -12.64
N ASP A 199 -13.76 -14.87 -12.46
CA ASP A 199 -13.09 -15.10 -11.19
C ASP A 199 -12.72 -13.82 -10.42
N TYR A 200 -12.91 -12.64 -11.03
CA TYR A 200 -12.51 -11.35 -10.47
C TYR A 200 -13.04 -11.12 -9.05
N GLU A 201 -14.33 -11.32 -8.83
CA GLU A 201 -14.94 -11.14 -7.51
C GLU A 201 -14.48 -12.20 -6.50
N SER A 202 -14.20 -13.41 -6.96
CA SER A 202 -13.68 -14.48 -6.11
C SER A 202 -12.29 -14.11 -5.58
N ILE A 203 -11.45 -13.54 -6.42
CA ILE A 203 -10.12 -13.03 -6.07
C ILE A 203 -10.23 -11.81 -5.16
N LEU A 204 -11.01 -10.80 -5.56
CA LEU A 204 -11.17 -9.53 -4.83
C LEU A 204 -11.68 -9.75 -3.40
N PHE A 205 -12.75 -10.52 -3.24
CA PHE A 205 -13.38 -10.77 -1.94
C PHE A 205 -12.74 -11.96 -1.19
N ARG A 206 -11.60 -12.47 -1.68
CA ARG A 206 -10.84 -13.54 -1.03
C ARG A 206 -11.68 -14.80 -0.75
N LYS A 207 -12.65 -15.10 -1.64
CA LYS A 207 -13.38 -16.38 -1.61
C LYS A 207 -12.41 -17.53 -1.92
N GLU A 208 -11.47 -17.28 -2.82
CA GLU A 208 -10.29 -18.09 -3.06
C GLU A 208 -9.05 -17.30 -2.65
N LYS A 209 -8.13 -17.95 -1.92
CA LYS A 209 -6.90 -17.33 -1.42
C LYS A 209 -5.68 -17.92 -2.10
N GLY A 210 -4.75 -17.05 -2.47
CA GLY A 210 -3.51 -17.44 -3.14
C GLY A 210 -2.96 -16.34 -4.01
N CYS A 211 -2.13 -16.73 -4.97
CA CYS A 211 -1.63 -15.87 -6.02
C CYS A 211 -2.21 -16.31 -7.37
N PHE A 212 -2.77 -15.38 -8.13
CA PHE A 212 -3.49 -15.62 -9.36
C PHE A 212 -2.82 -14.89 -10.51
N LYS A 213 -2.71 -15.57 -11.66
CA LYS A 213 -2.23 -14.95 -12.89
C LYS A 213 -3.37 -14.09 -13.47
N VAL A 214 -3.05 -12.81 -13.72
CA VAL A 214 -4.01 -11.85 -14.29
C VAL A 214 -3.39 -11.13 -15.49
N PRO A 215 -4.20 -10.62 -16.43
CA PRO A 215 -3.67 -9.89 -17.59
C PRO A 215 -3.06 -8.52 -17.25
N MET A 216 -3.57 -7.83 -16.23
CA MET A 216 -3.20 -6.45 -15.91
C MET A 216 -3.15 -6.19 -14.41
N ILE A 217 -2.13 -5.46 -13.96
CA ILE A 217 -1.98 -4.96 -12.59
C ILE A 217 -1.60 -3.47 -12.64
N HIS A 218 -2.02 -2.70 -11.63
CA HIS A 218 -1.72 -1.28 -11.53
C HIS A 218 -1.74 -0.79 -10.08
N SER A 219 -1.53 0.48 -9.86
CA SER A 219 -1.59 1.21 -8.58
C SER A 219 -0.63 0.73 -7.48
N CYS A 220 -0.28 -0.55 -7.43
CA CYS A 220 0.71 -1.10 -6.51
C CYS A 220 1.39 -2.29 -7.19
N VAL A 221 2.52 -2.05 -7.85
CA VAL A 221 3.21 -3.04 -8.69
C VAL A 221 4.60 -3.29 -8.14
N PHE A 222 4.87 -4.52 -7.73
CA PHE A 222 6.18 -4.97 -7.27
C PHE A 222 6.90 -5.70 -8.41
N ILE A 223 8.09 -5.22 -8.77
CA ILE A 223 8.94 -5.75 -9.84
C ILE A 223 10.23 -6.28 -9.24
N ASP A 224 10.53 -7.54 -9.47
CA ASP A 224 11.83 -8.12 -9.14
C ASP A 224 12.80 -7.91 -10.31
N LEU A 225 13.67 -6.91 -10.19
CA LEU A 225 14.61 -6.49 -11.24
C LEU A 225 15.78 -7.46 -11.42
N ARG A 226 15.92 -8.48 -10.59
CA ARG A 226 16.94 -9.52 -10.71
C ARG A 226 16.62 -10.53 -11.82
N TYR A 227 15.37 -10.56 -12.28
CA TYR A 227 15.00 -11.35 -13.45
C TYR A 227 15.37 -10.61 -14.74
N GLN A 228 16.26 -11.19 -15.54
CA GLN A 228 16.71 -10.60 -16.83
C GLN A 228 15.53 -10.28 -17.77
N SER A 229 14.43 -11.04 -17.69
CA SER A 229 13.25 -10.77 -18.51
C SER A 229 12.64 -9.38 -18.23
N THR A 230 12.77 -8.86 -17.01
CA THR A 230 12.24 -7.56 -16.62
C THR A 230 12.96 -6.38 -17.26
N ASP A 231 14.14 -6.59 -17.85
CA ASP A 231 14.87 -5.57 -18.63
C ASP A 231 14.09 -5.10 -19.87
N LYS A 232 13.14 -5.93 -20.33
CA LYS A 232 12.29 -5.64 -21.49
C LYS A 232 11.01 -4.88 -21.16
N LEU A 233 10.71 -4.70 -19.86
CA LEU A 233 9.53 -3.96 -19.44
C LEU A 233 9.67 -2.47 -19.81
N SER A 234 8.57 -1.88 -20.24
CA SER A 234 8.49 -0.46 -20.56
C SER A 234 7.06 0.04 -20.43
N TYR A 235 6.93 1.31 -20.10
CA TYR A 235 5.68 2.05 -20.11
C TYR A 235 5.48 2.86 -21.41
N LEU A 236 6.46 2.85 -22.34
CA LEU A 236 6.42 3.67 -23.55
C LEU A 236 5.88 2.88 -24.74
N PRO A 237 4.82 3.36 -25.44
CA PRO A 237 4.22 2.71 -26.60
C PRO A 237 5.23 2.38 -27.70
N GLU A 238 6.17 3.28 -27.98
CA GLU A 238 7.19 3.12 -29.02
C GLU A 238 8.19 1.99 -28.71
N LYS A 239 8.27 1.56 -27.46
CA LYS A 239 9.12 0.41 -27.06
C LYS A 239 8.38 -0.92 -27.08
N VAL A 240 7.07 -0.91 -27.33
CA VAL A 240 6.23 -2.12 -27.38
C VAL A 240 5.97 -2.49 -28.84
N PRO A 241 6.58 -3.55 -29.38
CA PRO A 241 6.45 -3.92 -30.79
C PRO A 241 5.00 -4.13 -31.21
N GLY A 242 4.55 -3.45 -32.28
CA GLY A 242 3.19 -3.58 -32.80
C GLY A 242 2.10 -2.96 -31.95
N TYR A 243 2.44 -2.10 -31.01
CA TYR A 243 1.44 -1.35 -30.23
C TYR A 243 0.74 -0.30 -31.09
N HIS A 244 -0.58 -0.31 -31.07
CA HIS A 244 -1.44 0.65 -31.76
C HIS A 244 -2.62 1.09 -30.88
N GLY A 245 -2.51 0.87 -29.56
CA GLY A 245 -3.53 1.22 -28.58
C GLY A 245 -3.47 2.67 -28.13
N PRO A 246 -4.32 3.06 -27.19
CA PRO A 246 -4.31 4.39 -26.60
C PRO A 246 -3.05 4.63 -25.77
N HIS A 247 -2.73 5.89 -25.51
CA HIS A 247 -1.75 6.23 -24.47
C HIS A 247 -2.36 5.90 -23.10
N ASP A 248 -1.99 4.74 -22.57
CA ASP A 248 -2.47 4.21 -21.31
C ASP A 248 -1.36 3.37 -20.69
N ASP A 249 -0.93 3.74 -19.51
CA ASP A 249 0.21 3.12 -18.82
C ASP A 249 -0.08 1.68 -18.38
N ILE A 250 -1.31 1.37 -18.00
CA ILE A 250 -1.71 0.02 -17.59
C ILE A 250 -1.68 -0.93 -18.79
N ILE A 251 -2.27 -0.51 -19.91
CA ILE A 251 -2.36 -1.32 -21.14
C ILE A 251 -0.96 -1.53 -21.71
N THR A 252 -0.19 -0.45 -21.85
CA THR A 252 1.16 -0.51 -22.43
C THR A 252 2.07 -1.42 -21.62
N PHE A 253 2.08 -1.26 -20.29
CA PHE A 253 2.89 -2.10 -19.40
C PHE A 253 2.47 -3.58 -19.44
N ALA A 254 1.17 -3.86 -19.42
CA ALA A 254 0.66 -5.22 -19.52
C ALA A 254 1.05 -5.91 -20.83
N LEU A 255 1.01 -5.18 -21.95
CA LEU A 255 1.44 -5.71 -23.26
C LEU A 255 2.96 -5.90 -23.31
N ALA A 256 3.76 -4.96 -22.77
CA ALA A 256 5.20 -5.12 -22.64
C ALA A 256 5.57 -6.38 -21.86
N ALA A 257 4.89 -6.63 -20.74
CA ALA A 257 5.10 -7.83 -19.94
C ALA A 257 4.70 -9.10 -20.69
N ASN A 258 3.53 -9.11 -21.35
CA ASN A 258 3.05 -10.25 -22.12
C ASN A 258 4.00 -10.60 -23.29
N LEU A 259 4.44 -9.63 -24.07
CA LEU A 259 5.40 -9.83 -25.17
C LEU A 259 6.77 -10.28 -24.68
N SER A 260 7.13 -9.95 -23.45
CA SER A 260 8.37 -10.40 -22.80
C SER A 260 8.22 -11.78 -22.15
N GLY A 261 7.04 -12.39 -22.22
CA GLY A 261 6.74 -13.70 -21.60
C GLY A 261 6.69 -13.63 -20.06
N ILE A 262 6.44 -12.46 -19.47
CA ILE A 262 6.42 -12.26 -18.03
C ILE A 262 4.95 -12.32 -17.55
N PRO A 263 4.57 -13.32 -16.76
CA PRO A 263 3.24 -13.37 -16.18
C PRO A 263 3.07 -12.33 -15.07
N LEU A 264 1.92 -11.67 -15.04
CA LEU A 264 1.50 -10.77 -13.97
C LEU A 264 0.71 -11.57 -12.94
N HIS A 265 1.00 -11.34 -11.65
CA HIS A 265 0.29 -12.03 -10.55
C HIS A 265 -0.30 -11.04 -9.58
N VAL A 266 -1.46 -11.40 -9.02
CA VAL A 266 -2.04 -10.74 -7.84
C VAL A 266 -2.15 -11.74 -6.69
N CYS A 267 -1.81 -11.31 -5.48
CA CYS A 267 -1.86 -12.17 -4.30
C CYS A 267 -2.82 -11.59 -3.25
N ASN A 268 -3.71 -12.43 -2.71
CA ASN A 268 -4.76 -12.04 -1.76
C ASN A 268 -4.76 -12.86 -0.46
N GLU A 269 -3.69 -13.55 -0.12
CA GLU A 269 -3.60 -14.38 1.08
C GLU A 269 -3.84 -13.57 2.35
N ASN A 270 -3.35 -12.32 2.37
CA ASN A 270 -3.58 -11.34 3.42
C ASN A 270 -4.48 -10.19 2.92
N THR A 271 -5.08 -9.44 3.83
CA THR A 271 -5.64 -8.12 3.51
C THR A 271 -4.50 -7.12 3.54
N HIS A 272 -3.93 -6.81 2.36
CA HIS A 272 -2.72 -6.00 2.28
C HIS A 272 -3.00 -4.50 2.40
N GLY A 273 -4.17 -4.06 1.96
CA GLY A 273 -4.53 -2.65 1.99
C GLY A 273 -5.73 -2.30 1.13
N PHE A 274 -5.86 -1.00 0.90
CA PHE A 274 -7.01 -0.40 0.22
C PHE A 274 -6.53 0.55 -0.88
N VAL A 275 -7.39 0.78 -1.86
CA VAL A 275 -7.18 1.72 -2.95
C VAL A 275 -8.45 2.55 -3.17
N MET A 276 -8.27 3.84 -3.46
CA MET A 276 -9.40 4.68 -3.86
C MET A 276 -9.78 4.42 -5.32
N VAL A 277 -11.06 4.65 -5.62
CA VAL A 277 -11.55 4.58 -7.00
C VAL A 277 -11.15 5.87 -7.73
N PRO A 278 -10.57 5.81 -8.94
CA PRO A 278 -10.28 7.02 -9.71
C PRO A 278 -11.53 7.87 -9.93
N LEU A 279 -11.37 9.20 -9.85
CA LEU A 279 -12.45 10.12 -10.16
C LEU A 279 -12.79 10.07 -11.66
N GLU A 280 -14.08 10.12 -11.97
CA GLU A 280 -14.56 10.28 -13.33
C GLU A 280 -14.32 11.72 -13.82
N ARG A 281 -14.29 11.91 -15.15
CA ARG A 281 -13.89 13.16 -15.84
C ARG A 281 -14.51 14.43 -15.26
N ASP A 282 -15.78 14.43 -14.97
CA ASP A 282 -16.52 15.64 -14.56
C ASP A 282 -16.75 15.71 -13.04
N THR A 283 -16.04 14.87 -12.28
CA THR A 283 -16.20 14.79 -10.82
C THR A 283 -15.32 15.86 -10.15
N PRO A 284 -15.84 16.66 -9.22
CA PRO A 284 -15.03 17.62 -8.46
C PRO A 284 -13.95 16.93 -7.62
N LEU A 285 -12.78 17.57 -7.45
CA LEU A 285 -11.69 17.02 -6.61
C LEU A 285 -12.11 16.75 -5.15
N GLU A 286 -13.06 17.53 -4.63
CA GLU A 286 -13.59 17.36 -3.28
C GLU A 286 -14.28 15.99 -3.07
N SER A 287 -14.69 15.36 -4.17
CA SER A 287 -15.25 14.00 -4.12
C SER A 287 -14.23 12.95 -3.68
N ASP A 288 -12.93 13.19 -3.89
CA ASP A 288 -11.86 12.33 -3.33
C ASP A 288 -11.84 12.35 -1.81
N GLU A 289 -12.15 13.47 -1.15
CA GLU A 289 -12.28 13.53 0.33
C GLU A 289 -13.39 12.59 0.82
N SER A 290 -14.50 12.52 0.10
CA SER A 290 -15.62 11.61 0.43
C SER A 290 -15.21 10.15 0.22
N GLN A 291 -14.45 9.85 -0.84
CA GLN A 291 -13.92 8.50 -1.05
C GLN A 291 -12.92 8.12 0.05
N LEU A 292 -12.03 9.02 0.45
CA LEU A 292 -11.12 8.80 1.58
C LEU A 292 -11.90 8.50 2.88
N THR A 293 -13.01 9.20 3.13
CA THR A 293 -13.90 8.91 4.26
C THR A 293 -14.42 7.48 4.20
N ASN A 294 -14.87 7.02 3.03
CA ASN A 294 -15.32 5.64 2.86
C ASN A 294 -14.19 4.63 3.10
N ILE A 295 -12.98 4.89 2.60
CA ILE A 295 -11.81 4.02 2.87
C ILE A 295 -11.50 3.97 4.36
N LYS A 296 -11.53 5.10 5.09
CA LYS A 296 -11.34 5.12 6.54
C LYS A 296 -12.34 4.22 7.26
N LEU A 297 -13.60 4.22 6.81
CA LEU A 297 -14.64 3.35 7.36
C LEU A 297 -14.39 1.88 7.05
N GLU A 298 -14.01 1.55 5.81
CA GLU A 298 -13.66 0.16 5.42
C GLU A 298 -12.47 -0.37 6.23
N VAL A 299 -11.44 0.43 6.46
CA VAL A 299 -10.31 0.06 7.31
C VAL A 299 -10.77 -0.26 8.73
N LEU A 300 -11.68 0.53 9.31
CA LEU A 300 -12.21 0.31 10.66
C LEU A 300 -13.03 -0.99 10.79
N LEU A 301 -13.54 -1.55 9.70
CA LEU A 301 -14.22 -2.85 9.74
C LEU A 301 -13.24 -4.00 10.00
N THR A 302 -12.00 -3.89 9.52
CA THR A 302 -11.03 -4.99 9.49
C THR A 302 -9.83 -4.77 10.41
N GLY A 303 -9.55 -3.52 10.83
CA GLY A 303 -8.36 -3.18 11.59
C GLY A 303 -8.49 -1.90 12.42
N PRO A 304 -7.37 -1.38 12.92
CA PRO A 304 -7.32 -0.08 13.58
C PRO A 304 -7.50 1.05 12.56
N PRO A 305 -7.87 2.27 13.00
CA PRO A 305 -7.94 3.43 12.12
C PRO A 305 -6.62 3.71 11.41
N LEU A 306 -6.69 4.32 10.22
CA LEU A 306 -5.50 4.80 9.53
C LEU A 306 -4.74 5.76 10.45
N SER A 307 -3.47 5.44 10.70
CA SER A 307 -2.60 6.28 11.51
C SER A 307 -2.03 7.44 10.70
N VAL A 308 -1.70 8.53 11.40
CA VAL A 308 -0.97 9.66 10.84
C VAL A 308 0.18 10.00 11.78
N SER A 309 1.39 10.17 11.24
CA SER A 309 2.55 10.58 12.02
C SER A 309 2.36 12.00 12.58
N GLU A 310 2.96 12.28 13.74
CA GLU A 310 2.82 13.57 14.41
C GLU A 310 3.22 14.74 13.50
N SER A 311 4.25 14.55 12.69
CA SER A 311 4.75 15.57 11.75
C SER A 311 3.75 15.94 10.66
N LEU A 312 2.81 15.05 10.33
CA LEU A 312 1.81 15.22 9.29
C LEU A 312 0.41 15.51 9.83
N SER A 313 0.20 15.39 11.14
CA SER A 313 -1.14 15.55 11.76
C SER A 313 -1.78 16.91 11.45
N ARG A 314 -0.99 17.98 11.34
CA ARG A 314 -1.46 19.33 11.02
C ARG A 314 -2.11 19.46 9.63
N PHE A 315 -1.85 18.51 8.74
CA PHE A 315 -2.41 18.49 7.38
C PHE A 315 -3.69 17.66 7.27
N VAL A 316 -4.06 16.99 8.34
CA VAL A 316 -5.30 16.21 8.37
C VAL A 316 -6.46 17.13 8.70
N LYS A 317 -7.44 17.13 7.82
CA LYS A 317 -8.71 17.82 8.07
C LYS A 317 -9.59 16.92 8.93
N GLU A 318 -9.84 17.33 10.16
CA GLU A 318 -10.79 16.64 11.02
C GLU A 318 -12.23 16.95 10.58
N SER A 319 -13.08 15.94 10.63
CA SER A 319 -14.51 16.12 10.35
C SER A 319 -15.16 16.92 11.48
N GLU A 320 -15.79 18.05 11.14
CA GLU A 320 -16.59 18.80 12.12
C GLU A 320 -17.77 17.95 12.59
N LYS A 321 -17.94 17.87 13.92
CA LYS A 321 -19.06 17.12 14.48
C LYS A 321 -20.37 17.88 14.31
N THR A 322 -21.30 17.24 13.65
CA THR A 322 -22.64 17.78 13.40
C THR A 322 -23.72 16.74 13.69
N SER A 323 -24.94 17.20 13.88
CA SER A 323 -26.10 16.31 14.00
C SER A 323 -26.67 15.85 12.66
N TRP A 324 -26.12 16.33 11.53
CA TRP A 324 -26.65 16.11 10.17
C TRP A 324 -28.15 16.45 10.03
N GLY A 325 -28.63 17.42 10.79
CA GLY A 325 -30.04 17.81 10.80
C GLY A 325 -30.94 16.88 11.62
N LEU A 326 -30.38 15.86 12.25
CA LEU A 326 -31.11 14.98 13.18
C LEU A 326 -31.22 15.63 14.56
N SER A 327 -32.36 15.47 15.24
CA SER A 327 -32.54 16.00 16.58
C SER A 327 -31.61 15.34 17.61
N ARG A 328 -31.36 14.04 17.47
CA ARG A 328 -30.40 13.25 18.27
C ARG A 328 -30.07 11.93 17.58
N THR A 329 -28.83 11.50 17.73
CA THR A 329 -28.36 10.17 17.30
C THR A 329 -27.92 9.39 18.53
N TYR A 330 -28.28 8.12 18.61
CA TYR A 330 -27.97 7.27 19.75
C TYR A 330 -27.23 6.02 19.32
N LEU A 331 -26.14 5.69 20.04
CA LEU A 331 -25.49 4.38 19.98
C LEU A 331 -25.98 3.53 21.16
N ILE A 332 -26.77 2.52 20.89
CA ILE A 332 -27.17 1.53 21.90
C ILE A 332 -26.15 0.42 21.96
N ASN A 333 -25.42 0.29 23.06
CA ASN A 333 -24.37 -0.69 23.25
C ASN A 333 -24.39 -1.36 24.61
N LEU A 334 -24.12 -2.67 24.65
CA LEU A 334 -23.96 -3.41 25.88
C LEU A 334 -22.64 -3.04 26.56
N GLU A 335 -22.63 -2.80 27.86
CA GLU A 335 -21.42 -2.45 28.63
C GLU A 335 -20.30 -3.48 28.47
N ARG A 336 -20.64 -4.75 28.38
CA ARG A 336 -19.69 -5.87 28.19
C ARG A 336 -19.12 -5.95 26.77
N ARG A 337 -19.44 -4.99 25.87
CA ARG A 337 -18.92 -4.94 24.49
C ARG A 337 -18.19 -3.61 24.22
N PRO A 338 -17.11 -3.32 25.01
CA PRO A 338 -16.37 -2.06 24.86
C PRO A 338 -15.66 -1.95 23.51
N GLU A 339 -15.20 -3.06 22.93
CA GLU A 339 -14.55 -3.10 21.62
C GLU A 339 -15.49 -2.67 20.49
N ARG A 340 -16.77 -3.09 20.56
CA ARG A 340 -17.79 -2.67 19.60
C ARG A 340 -18.11 -1.19 19.75
N ARG A 341 -18.25 -0.72 21.00
CA ARG A 341 -18.48 0.69 21.29
C ARG A 341 -17.35 1.54 20.71
N LYS A 342 -16.09 1.17 20.99
CA LYS A 342 -14.93 1.90 20.49
C LYS A 342 -14.97 2.00 18.98
N ARG A 343 -15.11 0.89 18.26
CA ARG A 343 -15.15 0.85 16.79
C ARG A 343 -16.25 1.74 16.23
N MET A 344 -17.45 1.70 16.79
CA MET A 344 -18.57 2.54 16.35
C MET A 344 -18.29 4.02 16.62
N MET A 345 -17.67 4.37 17.74
CA MET A 345 -17.28 5.75 18.03
C MET A 345 -16.23 6.23 17.03
N ASP A 346 -15.21 5.41 16.73
CA ASP A 346 -14.21 5.72 15.71
C ASP A 346 -14.89 5.98 14.32
N CYS A 347 -15.91 5.19 13.96
CA CYS A 347 -16.69 5.44 12.73
C CYS A 347 -17.46 6.77 12.78
N PHE A 348 -18.09 7.11 13.90
CA PHE A 348 -18.81 8.37 14.05
C PHE A 348 -17.86 9.57 14.05
N ASP A 349 -16.64 9.43 14.59
CA ASP A 349 -15.61 10.46 14.51
C ASP A 349 -15.17 10.70 13.06
N VAL A 350 -14.96 9.64 12.28
CA VAL A 350 -14.67 9.73 10.84
C VAL A 350 -15.79 10.43 10.07
N LEU A 351 -17.05 10.13 10.41
CA LEU A 351 -18.23 10.73 9.78
C LEU A 351 -18.52 12.15 10.26
N GLY A 352 -17.88 12.63 11.33
CA GLY A 352 -18.23 13.90 11.96
C GLY A 352 -19.66 13.87 12.54
N LEU A 353 -20.14 12.74 13.07
CA LEU A 353 -21.48 12.61 13.60
C LEU A 353 -21.50 12.71 15.13
N GLU A 354 -22.34 13.61 15.66
CA GLU A 354 -22.61 13.69 17.09
C GLU A 354 -23.49 12.54 17.55
N VAL A 355 -23.01 11.79 18.57
CA VAL A 355 -23.72 10.59 19.06
C VAL A 355 -23.73 10.54 20.57
N THR A 356 -24.90 10.21 21.14
CA THR A 356 -25.06 9.91 22.55
C THR A 356 -25.05 8.41 22.77
N VAL A 357 -24.19 7.93 23.66
CA VAL A 357 -24.12 6.50 23.99
C VAL A 357 -25.18 6.16 25.05
N LEU A 358 -26.00 5.13 24.77
CA LEU A 358 -26.93 4.53 25.70
C LEU A 358 -26.49 3.09 26.02
N ASN A 359 -26.42 2.78 27.33
CA ASN A 359 -26.17 1.42 27.74
C ASN A 359 -27.42 0.56 27.51
N ALA A 360 -27.24 -0.50 26.73
CA ALA A 360 -28.31 -1.49 26.50
C ALA A 360 -28.53 -2.35 27.74
N VAL A 361 -29.77 -2.75 27.97
CA VAL A 361 -30.11 -3.74 28.99
C VAL A 361 -29.62 -5.12 28.54
N ASP A 362 -28.83 -5.80 29.38
CA ASP A 362 -28.39 -7.17 29.10
C ASP A 362 -29.44 -8.18 29.62
N GLY A 363 -30.27 -8.73 28.74
CA GLY A 363 -31.27 -9.75 29.07
C GLY A 363 -30.74 -11.06 29.64
N ARG A 364 -29.42 -11.18 29.81
CA ARG A 364 -28.80 -12.32 30.52
C ARG A 364 -28.66 -12.10 32.02
N LEU A 365 -28.88 -10.85 32.47
CA LEU A 365 -28.84 -10.54 33.90
C LEU A 365 -30.13 -10.99 34.55
N PRO A 366 -30.07 -11.74 35.68
CA PRO A 366 -31.24 -12.40 36.28
C PRO A 366 -32.31 -11.44 36.85
N ASP A 367 -32.02 -10.15 37.01
CA ASP A 367 -32.87 -9.18 37.67
C ASP A 367 -33.79 -8.34 36.75
N TYR A 368 -33.79 -8.61 35.44
CA TYR A 368 -34.66 -7.91 34.51
C TYR A 368 -35.90 -8.74 34.17
N ASN A 369 -36.92 -8.65 35.03
CA ASN A 369 -38.28 -8.95 34.61
C ASN A 369 -38.75 -7.86 33.67
N ILE A 370 -38.83 -8.19 32.37
CA ILE A 370 -39.56 -7.34 31.40
C ILE A 370 -41.05 -7.53 31.71
N THR A 371 -41.63 -6.59 32.48
CA THR A 371 -43.07 -6.44 32.60
C THR A 371 -43.60 -5.60 31.45
#